data_867e41a6257b4ed42de8b9f9767861b5
#
_entry.id   867e41a6257b4ed42de8b9f9767861b5
#
_cell.length_a   1.000
_cell.length_b   1.000
_cell.length_c   1.000
_cell.angle_alpha   90.00
_cell.angle_beta   90.00
_cell.angle_gamma   90.00
#
_symmetry.space_group_name_H-M   'P 1'
#
loop_
_entity.id
_entity.type
_entity.pdbx_description
1 polymer ?
#
loop_
_entity_poly.entity_id
_entity_poly.type
_entity_poly.pdbx_seq_one_letter_code
_entity_poly.pdbx_strand_id
1 'polypeptide(L)'
;TFPAAVYRGARWWVPVALVNIAVMFALGIWMGTHPHVISSLVPSGAVRQLVEHDFKNYYSAHPATDFAARVWTNNALVAAGSLALGIFLGLPTLYLLWVNCVNVGVSGGILAANGKLGEFFALILPHGMLELTAVFVAAGTGLRIGWTIIDPGPRKRADALAAEGRPAFAVALGLVGVLLVSGVIEAFVTPSPLPTWARITIGAIVEIAFLAYIFGLGRRAARAGETGDVDEWLRADAPPVAAN
;
A
#
# COMPACT_ATOMS: atom_id res chain seq x y z
N THR A 1 -3.30 -2.70 -19.34
CA THR A 1 -4.19 -3.39 -18.38
C THR A 1 -4.00 -2.92 -16.94
N PHE A 2 -2.85 -3.24 -16.26
CA PHE A 2 -2.63 -2.85 -14.84
C PHE A 2 -2.83 -1.34 -14.57
N PRO A 3 -2.16 -0.41 -15.25
CA PRO A 3 -2.32 1.02 -14.95
C PRO A 3 -3.74 1.52 -15.22
N ALA A 4 -4.44 0.97 -16.22
CA ALA A 4 -5.83 1.31 -16.49
C ALA A 4 -6.75 0.84 -15.35
N ALA A 5 -6.56 -0.39 -14.85
CA ALA A 5 -7.33 -0.93 -13.72
C ALA A 5 -7.15 -0.08 -12.46
N VAL A 6 -5.90 0.27 -12.11
CA VAL A 6 -5.58 1.13 -10.95
C VAL A 6 -6.16 2.53 -11.12
N TYR A 7 -6.03 3.14 -12.30
CA TYR A 7 -6.59 4.46 -12.59
C TYR A 7 -8.12 4.49 -12.46
N ARG A 8 -8.81 3.48 -13.01
CA ARG A 8 -10.27 3.35 -12.89
C ARG A 8 -10.72 3.13 -11.45
N GLY A 9 -9.86 2.50 -10.63
CA GLY A 9 -10.06 2.35 -9.19
C GLY A 9 -9.76 3.61 -8.36
N ALA A 10 -9.23 4.70 -8.95
CA ALA A 10 -8.75 5.85 -8.21
C ALA A 10 -9.80 6.50 -7.31
N ARG A 11 -11.06 6.52 -7.71
CA ARG A 11 -12.18 7.00 -6.89
C ARG A 11 -12.37 6.23 -5.57
N TRP A 12 -11.82 5.03 -5.46
CA TRP A 12 -11.85 4.20 -4.27
C TRP A 12 -10.58 4.33 -3.45
N TRP A 13 -9.41 4.11 -4.07
CA TRP A 13 -8.17 4.09 -3.32
C TRP A 13 -7.62 5.49 -2.95
N VAL A 14 -7.87 6.53 -3.74
CA VAL A 14 -7.39 7.88 -3.40
C VAL A 14 -8.03 8.41 -2.12
N PRO A 15 -9.37 8.36 -1.93
CA PRO A 15 -9.98 8.73 -0.65
C PRO A 15 -9.47 7.87 0.51
N VAL A 16 -9.28 6.56 0.31
CA VAL A 16 -8.70 5.66 1.30
C VAL A 16 -7.31 6.13 1.71
N ALA A 17 -6.44 6.44 0.75
CA ALA A 17 -5.10 6.96 1.00
C ALA A 17 -5.14 8.26 1.81
N LEU A 18 -5.94 9.24 1.38
CA LEU A 18 -6.05 10.53 2.04
C LEU A 18 -6.53 10.41 3.49
N VAL A 19 -7.57 9.61 3.73
CA VAL A 19 -8.10 9.39 5.08
C VAL A 19 -7.06 8.68 5.96
N ASN A 20 -6.44 7.61 5.47
CA ASN A 20 -5.44 6.88 6.25
C ASN A 20 -4.21 7.74 6.57
N ILE A 21 -3.70 8.49 5.62
CA ILE A 21 -2.57 9.40 5.83
C ILE A 21 -2.95 10.46 6.89
N ALA A 22 -4.13 11.07 6.77
CA ALA A 22 -4.61 12.04 7.75
C ALA A 22 -4.72 11.45 9.17
N VAL A 23 -5.24 10.22 9.29
CA VAL A 23 -5.35 9.53 10.58
C VAL A 23 -3.97 9.14 11.13
N MET A 24 -3.04 8.66 10.30
CA MET A 24 -1.66 8.36 10.71
C MET A 24 -0.98 9.61 11.29
N PHE A 25 -1.08 10.75 10.61
CA PHE A 25 -0.52 12.01 11.11
C PHE A 25 -1.23 12.49 12.37
N ALA A 26 -2.56 12.42 12.42
CA ALA A 26 -3.33 12.82 13.60
C ALA A 26 -2.94 11.99 14.84
N LEU A 27 -2.84 10.66 14.70
CA LEU A 27 -2.40 9.77 15.76
C LEU A 27 -0.95 10.04 16.16
N GLY A 28 -0.05 10.21 15.18
CA GLY A 28 1.36 10.49 15.44
C GLY A 28 1.56 11.80 16.19
N ILE A 29 0.88 12.86 15.77
CA ILE A 29 0.93 14.17 16.45
C ILE A 29 0.33 14.06 17.85
N TRP A 30 -0.84 13.43 17.98
CA TRP A 30 -1.51 13.28 19.26
C TRP A 30 -0.65 12.50 20.27
N MET A 31 -0.11 11.36 19.88
CA MET A 31 0.78 10.56 20.73
C MET A 31 2.07 11.32 21.04
N GLY A 32 2.69 11.96 20.06
CA GLY A 32 3.95 12.70 20.22
C GLY A 32 3.83 13.91 21.16
N THR A 33 2.64 14.53 21.22
CA THR A 33 2.37 15.70 22.07
C THR A 33 1.80 15.35 23.46
N HIS A 34 1.40 14.09 23.67
CA HIS A 34 0.79 13.62 24.92
C HIS A 34 1.53 12.40 25.50
N PRO A 35 2.75 12.56 26.05
CA PRO A 35 3.56 11.43 26.55
C PRO A 35 2.85 10.59 27.62
N HIS A 36 1.94 11.18 28.42
CA HIS A 36 1.15 10.47 29.41
C HIS A 36 0.20 9.43 28.78
N VAL A 37 -0.25 9.66 27.55
CA VAL A 37 -1.06 8.69 26.79
C VAL A 37 -0.20 7.48 26.42
N ILE A 38 1.04 7.72 25.99
CA ILE A 38 1.98 6.63 25.68
C ILE A 38 2.19 5.76 26.93
N SER A 39 2.47 6.36 28.08
CA SER A 39 2.71 5.64 29.32
C SER A 39 1.49 4.87 29.85
N SER A 40 0.28 5.29 29.49
CA SER A 40 -0.96 4.62 29.92
C SER A 40 -1.39 3.49 28.99
N LEU A 41 -1.07 3.58 27.70
CA LEU A 41 -1.52 2.63 26.67
C LEU A 41 -0.45 1.60 26.26
N VAL A 42 0.83 1.97 26.36
CA VAL A 42 1.94 1.16 25.87
C VAL A 42 2.86 0.78 27.03
N PRO A 43 3.11 -0.52 27.28
CA PRO A 43 4.04 -0.96 28.31
C PRO A 43 5.43 -0.33 28.11
N SER A 44 6.05 0.13 29.20
CA SER A 44 7.36 0.80 29.18
C SER A 44 8.47 -0.05 28.53
N GLY A 45 8.38 -1.38 28.66
CA GLY A 45 9.28 -2.32 27.98
C GLY A 45 9.13 -2.27 26.46
N ALA A 46 7.91 -2.18 25.95
CA ALA A 46 7.67 -2.07 24.50
C ALA A 46 8.13 -0.72 23.92
N VAL A 47 7.93 0.36 24.67
CA VAL A 47 8.46 1.69 24.28
C VAL A 47 9.99 1.64 24.21
N ARG A 48 10.65 1.08 25.23
CA ARG A 48 12.11 0.96 25.27
C ARG A 48 12.63 0.08 24.14
N GLN A 49 11.98 -1.06 23.91
CA GLN A 49 12.33 -1.96 22.81
C GLN A 49 12.24 -1.23 21.46
N LEU A 50 11.16 -0.53 21.18
CA LEU A 50 10.98 0.23 19.95
C LEU A 50 12.06 1.32 19.80
N VAL A 51 12.29 2.11 20.86
CA VAL A 51 13.17 3.30 20.81
C VAL A 51 14.65 2.93 20.82
N GLU A 52 15.06 1.90 21.57
CA GLU A 52 16.48 1.56 21.78
C GLU A 52 16.96 0.38 20.95
N HIS A 53 16.11 -0.59 20.68
CA HIS A 53 16.51 -1.86 20.04
C HIS A 53 16.01 -2.01 18.61
N ASP A 54 14.72 -1.85 18.34
CA ASP A 54 14.16 -2.17 17.03
C ASP A 54 14.71 -1.23 15.94
N PHE A 55 14.93 0.05 16.28
CA PHE A 55 15.52 1.01 15.37
C PHE A 55 17.04 0.89 15.21
N LYS A 56 17.80 0.51 16.26
CA LYS A 56 19.24 0.30 16.15
C LYS A 56 19.57 -1.06 15.53
N ASN A 57 18.85 -2.10 15.90
CA ASN A 57 19.08 -3.45 15.42
C ASN A 57 18.51 -3.68 14.01
N TYR A 58 17.65 -2.80 13.53
CA TYR A 58 17.15 -2.79 12.16
C TYR A 58 18.28 -2.90 11.13
N TYR A 59 19.43 -2.29 11.41
CA TYR A 59 20.59 -2.31 10.51
C TYR A 59 21.67 -3.34 10.85
N SER A 60 21.65 -3.91 12.07
CA SER A 60 22.79 -4.69 12.56
C SER A 60 22.49 -6.17 12.82
N ALA A 61 21.23 -6.56 13.02
CA ALA A 61 20.88 -7.87 13.52
C ALA A 61 20.60 -8.95 12.46
N HIS A 62 20.32 -8.55 11.21
CA HIS A 62 20.02 -9.50 10.12
C HIS A 62 20.69 -9.07 8.80
N PRO A 63 21.11 -10.02 7.94
CA PRO A 63 21.48 -9.69 6.57
C PRO A 63 20.34 -8.89 5.90
N ALA A 64 20.70 -7.85 5.14
CA ALA A 64 19.73 -6.97 4.47
C ALA A 64 18.68 -7.74 3.64
N THR A 65 19.05 -8.88 3.09
CA THR A 65 18.17 -9.76 2.31
C THR A 65 17.08 -10.42 3.15
N ASP A 66 17.36 -10.88 4.38
CA ASP A 66 16.38 -11.55 5.22
C ASP A 66 15.36 -10.56 5.76
N PHE A 67 15.83 -9.36 6.05
CA PHE A 67 14.96 -8.28 6.52
C PHE A 67 14.01 -7.83 5.41
N ALA A 68 14.53 -7.52 4.22
CA ALA A 68 13.73 -7.14 3.06
C ALA A 68 12.67 -8.21 2.71
N ALA A 69 13.06 -9.50 2.78
CA ALA A 69 12.11 -10.59 2.56
C ALA A 69 10.97 -10.58 3.57
N ARG A 70 11.24 -10.28 4.86
CA ARG A 70 10.21 -10.23 5.91
C ARG A 70 9.26 -9.05 5.72
N VAL A 71 9.79 -7.85 5.46
CA VAL A 71 8.96 -6.65 5.24
C VAL A 71 8.15 -6.79 3.97
N TRP A 72 8.78 -7.21 2.89
CA TRP A 72 8.08 -7.50 1.64
C TRP A 72 6.94 -8.52 1.84
N THR A 73 7.20 -9.62 2.55
CA THR A 73 6.18 -10.64 2.83
C THR A 73 5.04 -10.07 3.67
N ASN A 74 5.35 -9.29 4.71
CA ASN A 74 4.33 -8.67 5.56
C ASN A 74 3.44 -7.71 4.75
N ASN A 75 4.04 -6.82 3.96
CA ASN A 75 3.29 -5.84 3.18
C ASN A 75 2.53 -6.49 2.01
N ALA A 76 3.10 -7.53 1.41
CA ALA A 76 2.41 -8.34 0.41
C ALA A 76 1.18 -9.05 1.01
N LEU A 77 1.29 -9.60 2.22
CA LEU A 77 0.16 -10.21 2.93
C LEU A 77 -0.92 -9.19 3.31
N VAL A 78 -0.52 -7.99 3.78
CA VAL A 78 -1.46 -6.91 4.09
C VAL A 78 -2.18 -6.46 2.82
N ALA A 79 -1.46 -6.26 1.73
CA ALA A 79 -2.06 -5.86 0.44
C ALA A 79 -2.98 -6.95 -0.12
N ALA A 80 -2.51 -8.21 -0.16
CA ALA A 80 -3.31 -9.34 -0.63
C ALA A 80 -4.55 -9.56 0.24
N GLY A 81 -4.41 -9.50 1.57
CA GLY A 81 -5.51 -9.59 2.51
C GLY A 81 -6.52 -8.46 2.33
N SER A 82 -6.05 -7.21 2.19
CA SER A 82 -6.90 -6.03 1.98
C SER A 82 -7.71 -6.13 0.68
N LEU A 83 -7.13 -6.73 -0.36
CA LEU A 83 -7.81 -6.94 -1.62
C LEU A 83 -8.79 -8.12 -1.54
N ALA A 84 -8.31 -9.29 -1.11
CA ALA A 84 -9.10 -10.54 -1.12
C ALA A 84 -10.26 -10.52 -0.13
N LEU A 85 -10.03 -9.98 1.08
CA LEU A 85 -11.05 -9.90 2.12
C LEU A 85 -12.12 -8.81 1.83
N GLY A 86 -11.92 -8.01 0.80
CA GLY A 86 -12.94 -7.09 0.28
C GLY A 86 -14.27 -7.78 -0.03
N ILE A 87 -14.23 -9.05 -0.45
CA ILE A 87 -15.43 -9.87 -0.73
C ILE A 87 -16.40 -9.96 0.47
N PHE A 88 -15.90 -9.79 1.70
CA PHE A 88 -16.72 -9.73 2.91
C PHE A 88 -17.25 -8.31 3.17
N LEU A 89 -17.88 -7.71 2.17
CA LEU A 89 -18.48 -6.37 2.19
C LEU A 89 -17.47 -5.25 2.52
N GLY A 90 -16.18 -5.51 2.37
CA GLY A 90 -15.09 -4.58 2.67
C GLY A 90 -14.77 -4.39 4.17
N LEU A 91 -15.54 -4.98 5.09
CA LEU A 91 -15.34 -4.77 6.53
C LEU A 91 -13.95 -5.22 7.03
N PRO A 92 -13.45 -6.44 6.67
CA PRO A 92 -12.11 -6.83 7.07
C PRO A 92 -11.01 -5.95 6.44
N THR A 93 -11.23 -5.44 5.23
CA THR A 93 -10.31 -4.51 4.57
C THR A 93 -10.16 -3.23 5.39
N LEU A 94 -11.27 -2.66 5.88
CA LEU A 94 -11.25 -1.48 6.76
C LEU A 94 -10.51 -1.77 8.06
N TYR A 95 -10.69 -2.95 8.63
CA TYR A 95 -9.96 -3.36 9.84
C TYR A 95 -8.44 -3.46 9.60
N LEU A 96 -8.01 -4.08 8.50
CA LEU A 96 -6.59 -4.17 8.14
C LEU A 96 -5.97 -2.78 7.93
N LEU A 97 -6.68 -1.89 7.25
CA LEU A 97 -6.26 -0.50 7.08
C LEU A 97 -6.13 0.22 8.43
N TRP A 98 -7.10 0.03 9.32
CA TRP A 98 -7.07 0.60 10.66
C TRP A 98 -5.86 0.12 11.44
N VAL A 99 -5.61 -1.18 11.49
CA VAL A 99 -4.44 -1.76 12.20
C VAL A 99 -3.14 -1.21 11.64
N ASN A 100 -3.00 -1.16 10.31
CA ASN A 100 -1.81 -0.60 9.68
C ASN A 100 -1.62 0.89 10.01
N CYS A 101 -2.70 1.66 9.94
CA CYS A 101 -2.74 3.08 10.25
C CYS A 101 -2.31 3.37 11.70
N VAL A 102 -2.86 2.60 12.65
CA VAL A 102 -2.52 2.71 14.08
C VAL A 102 -1.05 2.36 14.31
N ASN A 103 -0.56 1.27 13.72
CA ASN A 103 0.84 0.87 13.88
C ASN A 103 1.80 1.97 13.43
N VAL A 104 1.61 2.54 12.24
CA VAL A 104 2.48 3.59 11.72
C VAL A 104 2.35 4.88 12.53
N GLY A 105 1.12 5.31 12.83
CA GLY A 105 0.86 6.54 13.58
C GLY A 105 1.39 6.48 15.02
N VAL A 106 1.14 5.38 15.72
CA VAL A 106 1.60 5.18 17.11
C VAL A 106 3.13 5.09 17.16
N SER A 107 3.75 4.31 16.27
CA SER A 107 5.22 4.20 16.22
C SER A 107 5.87 5.56 15.95
N GLY A 108 5.34 6.31 14.98
CA GLY A 108 5.80 7.67 14.69
C GLY A 108 5.64 8.60 15.89
N GLY A 109 4.50 8.54 16.60
CA GLY A 109 4.24 9.34 17.79
C GLY A 109 5.16 9.01 18.95
N ILE A 110 5.42 7.72 19.23
CA ILE A 110 6.36 7.28 20.27
C ILE A 110 7.76 7.81 19.97
N LEU A 111 8.23 7.69 18.72
CA LEU A 111 9.55 8.17 18.33
C LEU A 111 9.64 9.69 18.34
N ALA A 112 8.57 10.39 17.97
CA ALA A 112 8.48 11.85 18.09
C ALA A 112 8.60 12.30 19.55
N ALA A 113 7.88 11.66 20.49
CA ALA A 113 7.95 11.95 21.92
C ALA A 113 9.34 11.71 22.52
N ASN A 114 10.15 10.84 21.89
CA ASN A 114 11.53 10.54 22.31
C ASN A 114 12.59 11.29 21.48
N GLY A 115 12.22 12.32 20.71
CA GLY A 115 13.15 13.13 19.91
C GLY A 115 13.73 12.43 18.69
N LYS A 116 13.16 11.27 18.26
CA LYS A 116 13.65 10.42 17.17
C LYS A 116 12.78 10.47 15.89
N LEU A 117 11.99 11.52 15.74
CA LEU A 117 11.12 11.66 14.55
C LEU A 117 11.90 11.65 13.23
N GLY A 118 13.10 12.25 13.24
CA GLY A 118 13.99 12.25 12.06
C GLY A 118 14.46 10.84 11.68
N GLU A 119 14.78 10.00 12.67
CA GLU A 119 15.15 8.60 12.46
C GLU A 119 13.97 7.79 11.87
N PHE A 120 12.77 8.03 12.40
CA PHE A 120 11.54 7.40 11.90
C PHE A 120 11.33 7.67 10.41
N PHE A 121 11.38 8.94 10.00
CA PHE A 121 11.19 9.28 8.59
C PHE A 121 12.36 8.82 7.70
N ALA A 122 13.58 8.84 8.22
CA ALA A 122 14.76 8.35 7.51
C ALA A 122 14.67 6.85 7.17
N LEU A 123 13.96 6.09 8.01
CA LEU A 123 13.75 4.66 7.82
C LEU A 123 12.58 4.37 6.91
N ILE A 124 11.43 4.99 7.17
CA ILE A 124 10.18 4.60 6.52
C ILE A 124 10.02 5.24 5.14
N LEU A 125 10.37 6.52 4.97
CA LEU A 125 10.04 7.21 3.72
C LEU A 125 10.70 6.63 2.46
N PRO A 126 11.95 6.11 2.47
CA PRO A 126 12.56 5.62 1.23
C PRO A 126 11.75 4.54 0.51
N HIS A 127 11.18 3.60 1.24
CA HIS A 127 10.37 2.49 0.69
C HIS A 127 8.87 2.64 0.99
N GLY A 128 8.53 3.17 2.15
CA GLY A 128 7.17 3.20 2.69
C GLY A 128 6.19 4.04 1.89
N MET A 129 6.63 5.05 1.14
CA MET A 129 5.73 5.80 0.26
C MET A 129 5.10 4.87 -0.78
N LEU A 130 5.92 4.11 -1.49
CA LEU A 130 5.45 3.17 -2.51
C LEU A 130 4.64 2.02 -1.91
N GLU A 131 5.05 1.49 -0.76
CA GLU A 131 4.34 0.41 -0.06
C GLU A 131 2.96 0.83 0.41
N LEU A 132 2.84 1.96 1.08
CA LEU A 132 1.57 2.46 1.54
C LEU A 132 0.63 2.73 0.37
N THR A 133 1.15 3.29 -0.73
CA THR A 133 0.34 3.48 -1.95
C THR A 133 -0.12 2.14 -2.52
N ALA A 134 0.73 1.12 -2.55
CA ALA A 134 0.33 -0.23 -2.96
C ALA A 134 -0.76 -0.83 -2.06
N VAL A 135 -0.65 -0.68 -0.74
CA VAL A 135 -1.68 -1.11 0.22
C VAL A 135 -2.99 -0.37 0.00
N PHE A 136 -2.94 0.95 -0.22
CA PHE A 136 -4.16 1.74 -0.49
C PHE A 136 -4.83 1.35 -1.80
N VAL A 137 -4.06 1.07 -2.85
CA VAL A 137 -4.58 0.56 -4.13
C VAL A 137 -5.24 -0.81 -3.93
N ALA A 138 -4.60 -1.71 -3.21
CA ALA A 138 -5.15 -3.03 -2.89
C ALA A 138 -6.45 -2.91 -2.09
N ALA A 139 -6.45 -2.10 -1.04
CA ALA A 139 -7.60 -1.89 -0.19
C ALA A 139 -8.77 -1.22 -0.94
N GLY A 140 -8.50 -0.18 -1.72
CA GLY A 140 -9.52 0.47 -2.56
C GLY A 140 -10.13 -0.49 -3.57
N THR A 141 -9.32 -1.41 -4.14
CA THR A 141 -9.81 -2.48 -5.02
C THR A 141 -10.68 -3.46 -4.25
N GLY A 142 -10.27 -3.88 -3.05
CA GLY A 142 -11.07 -4.74 -2.17
C GLY A 142 -12.41 -4.10 -1.77
N LEU A 143 -12.39 -2.82 -1.39
CA LEU A 143 -13.62 -2.08 -1.06
C LEU A 143 -14.57 -1.96 -2.26
N ARG A 144 -14.04 -1.80 -3.47
CA ARG A 144 -14.82 -1.79 -4.70
C ARG A 144 -15.49 -3.14 -4.96
N ILE A 145 -14.79 -4.25 -4.73
CA ILE A 145 -15.36 -5.61 -4.80
C ILE A 145 -16.49 -5.75 -3.77
N GLY A 146 -16.23 -5.35 -2.52
CA GLY A 146 -17.24 -5.39 -1.45
C GLY A 146 -18.49 -4.57 -1.78
N TRP A 147 -18.30 -3.38 -2.34
CA TRP A 147 -19.41 -2.53 -2.76
C TRP A 147 -20.22 -3.15 -3.89
N THR A 148 -19.58 -3.83 -4.83
CA THR A 148 -20.26 -4.52 -5.93
C THR A 148 -21.22 -5.62 -5.46
N ILE A 149 -20.98 -6.20 -4.28
CA ILE A 149 -21.90 -7.16 -3.65
C ILE A 149 -23.13 -6.45 -3.09
N ILE A 150 -22.94 -5.25 -2.54
CA ILE A 150 -24.02 -4.43 -1.97
C ILE A 150 -24.88 -3.84 -3.08
N ASP A 151 -24.24 -3.20 -4.05
CA ASP A 151 -24.87 -2.52 -5.18
C ASP A 151 -24.28 -3.01 -6.52
N PRO A 152 -24.79 -4.12 -7.08
CA PRO A 152 -24.32 -4.65 -8.36
C PRO A 152 -24.83 -3.86 -9.57
N GLY A 153 -25.67 -2.84 -9.38
CA GLY A 153 -26.41 -2.15 -10.42
C GLY A 153 -27.41 -3.08 -11.13
N PRO A 154 -27.64 -2.93 -12.46
CA PRO A 154 -28.63 -3.72 -13.20
C PRO A 154 -28.18 -5.18 -13.46
N ARG A 155 -26.98 -5.58 -13.03
CA ARG A 155 -26.40 -6.92 -13.27
C ARG A 155 -26.74 -7.88 -12.13
N LYS A 156 -26.72 -9.18 -12.40
CA LYS A 156 -26.71 -10.19 -11.33
C LYS A 156 -25.43 -10.05 -10.51
N ARG A 157 -25.51 -10.28 -9.19
CA ARG A 157 -24.34 -10.15 -8.29
C ARG A 157 -23.13 -10.98 -8.76
N ALA A 158 -23.35 -12.20 -9.21
CA ALA A 158 -22.28 -13.06 -9.71
C ALA A 158 -21.58 -12.47 -10.94
N ASP A 159 -22.36 -11.95 -11.90
CA ASP A 159 -21.82 -11.35 -13.12
C ASP A 159 -21.07 -10.03 -12.82
N ALA A 160 -21.63 -9.23 -11.92
CA ALA A 160 -21.00 -8.00 -11.46
C ALA A 160 -19.68 -8.28 -10.74
N LEU A 161 -19.67 -9.28 -9.86
CA LEU A 161 -18.47 -9.67 -9.11
C LEU A 161 -17.40 -10.25 -10.04
N ALA A 162 -17.77 -11.07 -11.02
CA ALA A 162 -16.84 -11.60 -12.01
C ALA A 162 -16.22 -10.47 -12.86
N ALA A 163 -17.01 -9.48 -13.26
CA ALA A 163 -16.53 -8.32 -14.02
C ALA A 163 -15.56 -7.44 -13.23
N GLU A 164 -15.70 -7.33 -11.90
CA GLU A 164 -14.78 -6.58 -11.05
C GLU A 164 -13.58 -7.43 -10.60
N GLY A 165 -13.74 -8.75 -10.49
CA GLY A 165 -12.67 -9.67 -10.07
C GLY A 165 -11.53 -9.76 -11.08
N ARG A 166 -11.82 -9.70 -12.40
CA ARG A 166 -10.80 -9.76 -13.43
C ARG A 166 -9.82 -8.56 -13.41
N PRO A 167 -10.28 -7.30 -13.39
CA PRO A 167 -9.39 -6.16 -13.18
C PRO A 167 -8.67 -6.19 -11.84
N ALA A 168 -9.33 -6.69 -10.77
CA ALA A 168 -8.71 -6.83 -9.46
C ALA A 168 -7.54 -7.82 -9.47
N PHE A 169 -7.63 -8.89 -10.24
CA PHE A 169 -6.52 -9.83 -10.44
C PHE A 169 -5.34 -9.17 -11.15
N ALA A 170 -5.59 -8.36 -12.19
CA ALA A 170 -4.54 -7.57 -12.84
C ALA A 170 -3.87 -6.59 -11.85
N VAL A 171 -4.66 -5.96 -10.97
CA VAL A 171 -4.14 -5.11 -9.89
C VAL A 171 -3.26 -5.93 -8.95
N ALA A 172 -3.71 -7.10 -8.49
CA ALA A 172 -2.94 -7.96 -7.59
C ALA A 172 -1.57 -8.33 -8.17
N LEU A 173 -1.54 -8.78 -9.43
CA LEU A 173 -0.29 -9.13 -10.12
C LEU A 173 0.64 -7.93 -10.26
N GLY A 174 0.12 -6.77 -10.64
CA GLY A 174 0.94 -5.57 -10.76
C GLY A 174 1.50 -5.09 -9.43
N LEU A 175 0.71 -5.20 -8.35
CA LEU A 175 1.16 -4.85 -7.00
C LEU A 175 2.27 -5.75 -6.47
N VAL A 176 2.36 -7.02 -6.89
CA VAL A 176 3.53 -7.87 -6.59
C VAL A 176 4.81 -7.21 -7.10
N GLY A 177 4.81 -6.73 -8.35
CA GLY A 177 5.95 -6.02 -8.92
C GLY A 177 6.27 -4.71 -8.20
N VAL A 178 5.24 -3.92 -7.84
CA VAL A 178 5.40 -2.66 -7.10
C VAL A 178 6.02 -2.91 -5.73
N LEU A 179 5.51 -3.89 -4.99
CA LEU A 179 6.03 -4.26 -3.68
C LEU A 179 7.46 -4.85 -3.76
N LEU A 180 7.77 -5.56 -4.85
CA LEU A 180 9.14 -6.04 -5.09
C LEU A 180 10.11 -4.87 -5.25
N VAL A 181 9.74 -3.84 -6.03
CA VAL A 181 10.55 -2.61 -6.17
C VAL A 181 10.75 -1.93 -4.82
N SER A 182 9.69 -1.82 -4.01
CA SER A 182 9.79 -1.26 -2.65
C SER A 182 10.72 -2.09 -1.75
N GLY A 183 10.60 -3.42 -1.78
CA GLY A 183 11.49 -4.31 -1.05
C GLY A 183 12.97 -4.20 -1.45
N VAL A 184 13.26 -3.95 -2.73
CA VAL A 184 14.62 -3.65 -3.21
C VAL A 184 15.12 -2.33 -2.63
N ILE A 185 14.30 -1.28 -2.63
CA ILE A 185 14.66 0.00 -2.01
C ILE A 185 14.94 -0.18 -0.52
N GLU A 186 14.12 -0.95 0.17
CA GLU A 186 14.32 -1.24 1.58
C GLU A 186 15.60 -2.03 1.84
N ALA A 187 15.88 -3.06 1.06
CA ALA A 187 17.06 -3.89 1.24
C ALA A 187 18.38 -3.17 0.96
N PHE A 188 18.40 -2.29 -0.05
CA PHE A 188 19.65 -1.75 -0.58
C PHE A 188 19.80 -0.25 -0.40
N VAL A 189 18.72 0.53 -0.46
CA VAL A 189 18.76 2.00 -0.33
C VAL A 189 18.62 2.42 1.13
N THR A 190 17.67 1.84 1.86
CA THR A 190 17.41 2.23 3.25
C THR A 190 18.63 2.02 4.17
N PRO A 191 19.38 0.88 4.14
CA PRO A 191 20.56 0.68 4.96
C PRO A 191 21.85 1.27 4.36
N SER A 192 21.80 1.87 3.18
CA SER A 192 22.99 2.38 2.50
C SER A 192 23.64 3.54 3.27
N PRO A 193 24.94 3.80 3.05
CA PRO A 193 25.65 4.93 3.66
C PRO A 193 25.25 6.29 3.05
N LEU A 194 24.29 6.33 2.15
CA LEU A 194 23.78 7.56 1.57
C LEU A 194 23.17 8.46 2.64
N PRO A 195 23.30 9.78 2.52
CA PRO A 195 22.65 10.71 3.45
C PRO A 195 21.13 10.56 3.37
N THR A 196 20.46 10.79 4.49
CA THR A 196 18.99 10.60 4.63
C THR A 196 18.19 11.27 3.51
N TRP A 197 18.55 12.50 3.14
CA TRP A 197 17.86 13.22 2.06
C TRP A 197 17.94 12.47 0.72
N ALA A 198 19.09 11.86 0.39
CA ALA A 198 19.28 11.13 -0.86
C ALA A 198 18.43 9.85 -0.88
N ARG A 199 18.37 9.10 0.23
CA ARG A 199 17.52 7.91 0.36
C ARG A 199 16.05 8.25 0.19
N ILE A 200 15.57 9.32 0.85
CA ILE A 200 14.19 9.81 0.72
C ILE A 200 13.91 10.28 -0.70
N THR A 201 14.86 10.97 -1.34
CA THR A 201 14.70 11.43 -2.74
C THR A 201 14.56 10.27 -3.71
N ILE A 202 15.34 9.18 -3.53
CA ILE A 202 15.20 7.96 -4.35
C ILE A 202 13.77 7.40 -4.21
N GLY A 203 13.28 7.24 -2.98
CA GLY A 203 11.92 6.77 -2.74
C GLY A 203 10.86 7.68 -3.36
N ALA A 204 11.01 9.00 -3.20
CA ALA A 204 10.09 9.98 -3.77
C ALA A 204 10.08 9.94 -5.32
N ILE A 205 11.23 9.77 -5.96
CA ILE A 205 11.32 9.63 -7.42
C ILE A 205 10.56 8.38 -7.88
N VAL A 206 10.73 7.25 -7.19
CA VAL A 206 10.04 6.01 -7.56
C VAL A 206 8.54 6.13 -7.34
N GLU A 207 8.10 6.73 -6.23
CA GLU A 207 6.69 7.02 -5.97
C GLU A 207 6.08 7.93 -7.05
N ILE A 208 6.75 9.05 -7.37
CA ILE A 208 6.30 9.97 -8.42
C ILE A 208 6.23 9.27 -9.78
N ALA A 209 7.22 8.44 -10.10
CA ALA A 209 7.23 7.66 -11.35
C ALA A 209 6.04 6.67 -11.38
N PHE A 210 5.74 6.01 -10.28
CA PHE A 210 4.58 5.13 -10.15
C PHE A 210 3.27 5.90 -10.34
N LEU A 211 3.09 7.02 -9.65
CA LEU A 211 1.89 7.85 -9.79
C LEU A 211 1.77 8.42 -11.22
N ALA A 212 2.86 8.87 -11.82
CA ALA A 212 2.89 9.32 -13.21
C ALA A 212 2.52 8.19 -14.20
N TYR A 213 2.98 6.97 -13.95
CA TYR A 213 2.59 5.79 -14.71
C TYR A 213 1.07 5.53 -14.62
N ILE A 214 0.49 5.59 -13.42
CA ILE A 214 -0.95 5.37 -13.22
C ILE A 214 -1.78 6.52 -13.80
N PHE A 215 -1.48 7.77 -13.46
CA PHE A 215 -2.29 8.93 -13.88
C PHE A 215 -1.96 9.40 -15.29
N GLY A 216 -0.80 9.07 -15.84
CA GLY A 216 -0.42 9.34 -17.22
C GLY A 216 -0.89 8.24 -18.17
N LEU A 217 -0.22 7.08 -18.13
CA LEU A 217 -0.52 5.96 -19.05
C LEU A 217 -1.85 5.30 -18.72
N GLY A 218 -2.15 5.06 -17.42
CA GLY A 218 -3.42 4.46 -17.01
C GLY A 218 -4.63 5.30 -17.43
N ARG A 219 -4.54 6.62 -17.29
CA ARG A 219 -5.59 7.54 -17.78
C ARG A 219 -5.77 7.47 -19.29
N ARG A 220 -4.66 7.43 -20.05
CA ARG A 220 -4.71 7.31 -21.51
C ARG A 220 -5.37 6.00 -21.94
N ALA A 221 -4.93 4.88 -21.35
CA ALA A 221 -5.48 3.56 -21.63
C ALA A 221 -6.97 3.47 -21.26
N ALA A 222 -7.37 3.98 -20.10
CA ALA A 222 -8.77 4.02 -19.67
C ALA A 222 -9.65 4.88 -20.60
N ARG A 223 -9.12 5.98 -21.15
CA ARG A 223 -9.80 6.81 -22.15
C ARG A 223 -9.89 6.14 -23.53
N ALA A 224 -8.94 5.27 -23.85
CA ALA A 224 -8.98 4.43 -25.05
C ALA A 224 -9.92 3.23 -24.93
N GLY A 225 -10.64 3.09 -23.79
CA GLY A 225 -11.63 2.05 -23.59
C GLY A 225 -11.11 0.82 -22.83
N GLU A 226 -9.81 0.76 -22.47
CA GLU A 226 -9.30 -0.37 -21.67
C GLU A 226 -9.97 -0.41 -20.29
N THR A 227 -10.53 -1.57 -19.94
CA THR A 227 -11.16 -1.80 -18.65
C THR A 227 -10.18 -2.28 -17.59
N GLY A 228 -9.02 -2.80 -18.01
CA GLY A 228 -8.08 -3.53 -17.18
C GLY A 228 -8.43 -5.01 -17.03
N ASP A 229 -9.44 -5.48 -17.77
CA ASP A 229 -9.83 -6.89 -17.82
C ASP A 229 -8.76 -7.70 -18.55
N VAL A 230 -8.29 -8.78 -17.93
CA VAL A 230 -7.28 -9.69 -18.51
C VAL A 230 -7.84 -10.40 -19.75
N ASP A 231 -9.13 -10.71 -19.77
CA ASP A 231 -9.76 -11.37 -20.91
C ASP A 231 -9.83 -10.47 -22.17
N GLU A 232 -9.90 -9.15 -22.00
CA GLU A 232 -9.84 -8.22 -23.15
C GLU A 232 -8.48 -8.28 -23.84
N TRP A 233 -7.40 -8.41 -23.06
CA TRP A 233 -6.05 -8.55 -23.60
C TRP A 233 -5.89 -9.87 -24.36
N LEU A 234 -6.39 -10.97 -23.81
CA LEU A 234 -6.38 -12.29 -24.46
C LEU A 234 -7.23 -12.33 -25.75
N ARG A 235 -8.32 -11.55 -25.80
CA ARG A 235 -9.18 -11.44 -27.00
C ARG A 235 -8.58 -10.55 -28.09
N ALA A 236 -7.80 -9.54 -27.72
CA ALA A 236 -7.12 -8.67 -28.69
C ALA A 236 -6.07 -9.42 -29.51
N ASP A 237 -5.49 -10.49 -28.93
CA ASP A 237 -4.52 -11.36 -29.62
C ASP A 237 -5.18 -12.55 -30.34
N ALA A 238 -6.51 -12.71 -30.23
CA ALA A 238 -7.22 -13.77 -30.94
C ALA A 238 -7.34 -13.41 -32.44
N PRO A 239 -7.00 -14.32 -33.37
CA PRO A 239 -7.19 -14.08 -34.79
C PRO A 239 -8.68 -13.80 -35.09
N PRO A 240 -8.98 -12.88 -36.03
CA PRO A 240 -10.37 -12.60 -36.38
C PRO A 240 -11.07 -13.91 -36.81
N VAL A 241 -12.18 -14.22 -36.13
CA VAL A 241 -13.01 -15.36 -36.52
C VAL A 241 -13.50 -15.08 -37.93
N ALA A 242 -13.07 -15.92 -38.89
CA ALA A 242 -13.54 -15.80 -40.25
C ALA A 242 -15.10 -15.91 -40.24
N ALA A 243 -15.76 -14.84 -40.67
CA ALA A 243 -17.20 -14.87 -40.87
C ALA A 243 -17.49 -15.87 -42.00
N ASN A 244 -18.13 -16.98 -41.67
CA ASN A 244 -18.69 -17.91 -42.67
C ASN A 244 -19.98 -17.37 -43.24
#